data_0e9cb22e5d7d6948aefff44e677899b1
#
_entry.id   0e9cb22e5d7d6948aefff44e677899b1
#
_cell.length_a   1.000
_cell.length_b   1.000
_cell.length_c   1.000
_cell.angle_alpha   90.00
_cell.angle_beta   90.00
_cell.angle_gamma   90.00
#
_symmetry.space_group_name_H-M   'P 1'
#
loop_
_entity.id
_entity.type
_entity.pdbx_description
1 polymer ?
#
loop_
_entity_poly.entity_id
_entity_poly.type
_entity_poly.pdbx_seq_one_letter_code
_entity_poly.pdbx_strand_id
1 'polypeptide(L)'
;EGQDSIPVGYETVVEMYPLDFEEFLWANGINDKVIDSVKACFENETAVPDGIHKVMMDLLHRYVIVGGLPEVVNTFLKTKNIELTYKVQRNLICEYEEDMVKYANEEDKSRIRECFESIPKQLAKDNKKFQYSIVRKGGRSSQYIGSLQWLEDAGIAKKCYNTRITELPLEGNSIKDCFKLYTTDIGLLVAMLDYGTQADILKGNLLGYKGAIFENLMADFLCKSGQRLYYF
;
A
#
# COMPACT_ATOMS: atom_id res chain seq x y z
N GLU A 1 -1.93 -29.22 22.70
CA GLU A 1 -1.69 -29.42 21.27
C GLU A 1 -0.37 -28.73 20.96
N GLY A 2 0.62 -29.58 20.53
CA GLY A 2 2.01 -29.17 20.46
C GLY A 2 2.19 -28.07 19.40
N GLN A 3 2.97 -27.06 19.75
CA GLN A 3 3.61 -26.21 18.75
C GLN A 3 4.60 -27.11 18.00
N ASP A 4 4.24 -27.48 16.76
CA ASP A 4 5.19 -28.10 15.86
C ASP A 4 6.30 -27.07 15.60
N SER A 5 7.49 -27.35 16.09
CA SER A 5 8.66 -26.50 15.87
C SER A 5 9.00 -26.55 14.38
N ILE A 6 9.01 -25.40 13.72
CA ILE A 6 9.47 -25.26 12.34
C ILE A 6 10.94 -25.73 12.27
N PRO A 7 11.28 -26.72 11.42
CA PRO A 7 12.65 -27.23 11.33
C PRO A 7 13.58 -26.14 10.80
N VAL A 8 14.54 -25.73 11.60
CA VAL A 8 15.52 -24.69 11.22
C VAL A 8 16.36 -25.19 10.03
N GLY A 9 16.36 -24.40 8.93
CA GLY A 9 17.18 -24.67 7.75
C GLY A 9 16.54 -25.57 6.67
N TYR A 10 15.29 -26.00 6.85
CA TYR A 10 14.55 -26.83 5.87
C TYR A 10 13.44 -26.09 5.16
N GLU A 11 13.20 -24.83 5.50
CA GLU A 11 12.16 -24.00 4.89
C GLU A 11 12.74 -22.75 4.25
N THR A 12 12.19 -22.37 3.10
CA THR A 12 12.43 -21.08 2.48
C THR A 12 11.13 -20.28 2.60
N VAL A 13 11.18 -19.20 3.37
CA VAL A 13 10.04 -18.28 3.51
C VAL A 13 10.05 -17.32 2.32
N VAL A 14 8.95 -17.31 1.58
CA VAL A 14 8.74 -16.38 0.47
C VAL A 14 7.57 -15.45 0.84
N GLU A 15 7.84 -14.17 0.93
CA GLU A 15 6.80 -13.17 1.16
C GLU A 15 6.09 -12.86 -0.17
N MET A 16 4.78 -13.03 -0.22
CA MET A 16 3.96 -12.68 -1.39
C MET A 16 3.28 -11.35 -1.16
N TYR A 17 3.42 -10.47 -2.15
CA TYR A 17 2.76 -9.16 -2.18
C TYR A 17 1.58 -9.16 -3.18
N PRO A 18 0.65 -8.19 -3.11
CA PRO A 18 -0.24 -7.89 -4.23
C PRO A 18 0.56 -7.63 -5.51
N LEU A 19 -0.04 -7.82 -6.68
CA LEU A 19 0.63 -7.60 -7.98
C LEU A 19 1.27 -6.20 -8.00
N ASP A 20 2.50 -6.14 -8.51
CA ASP A 20 3.15 -4.87 -8.78
C ASP A 20 2.68 -4.26 -10.10
N PHE A 21 3.22 -3.10 -10.47
CA PHE A 21 2.80 -2.42 -11.69
C PHE A 21 3.22 -3.17 -12.95
N GLU A 22 4.38 -3.83 -12.96
CA GLU A 22 4.85 -4.64 -14.10
C GLU A 22 3.94 -5.85 -14.31
N GLU A 23 3.59 -6.56 -13.25
CA GLU A 23 2.62 -7.67 -13.28
C GLU A 23 1.23 -7.20 -13.73
N PHE A 24 0.80 -6.01 -13.30
CA PHE A 24 -0.45 -5.41 -13.77
C PHE A 24 -0.38 -5.05 -15.26
N LEU A 25 0.76 -4.59 -15.78
CA LEU A 25 0.97 -4.36 -17.21
C LEU A 25 0.83 -5.66 -18.00
N TRP A 26 1.47 -6.75 -17.56
CA TRP A 26 1.32 -8.07 -18.18
C TRP A 26 -0.13 -8.55 -18.20
N ALA A 27 -0.82 -8.41 -17.07
CA ALA A 27 -2.23 -8.76 -16.97
C ALA A 27 -3.15 -7.94 -17.90
N ASN A 28 -2.73 -6.73 -18.29
CA ASN A 28 -3.40 -5.90 -19.29
C ASN A 28 -2.91 -6.11 -20.72
N GLY A 29 -2.05 -7.12 -20.98
CA GLY A 29 -1.59 -7.52 -22.30
C GLY A 29 -0.39 -6.72 -22.82
N ILE A 30 0.28 -5.96 -21.97
CA ILE A 30 1.56 -5.32 -22.32
C ILE A 30 2.65 -6.40 -22.28
N ASN A 31 3.39 -6.54 -23.36
CA ASN A 31 4.44 -7.54 -23.47
C ASN A 31 5.80 -7.00 -22.99
N ASP A 32 6.73 -7.91 -22.71
CA ASP A 32 8.06 -7.58 -22.18
C ASP A 32 8.84 -6.63 -23.12
N LYS A 33 8.68 -6.74 -24.43
CA LYS A 33 9.38 -5.85 -25.38
C LYS A 33 9.04 -4.38 -25.18
N VAL A 34 7.80 -4.08 -24.82
CA VAL A 34 7.38 -2.70 -24.54
C VAL A 34 7.96 -2.25 -23.19
N ILE A 35 7.90 -3.11 -22.18
CA ILE A 35 8.46 -2.84 -20.85
C ILE A 35 9.97 -2.62 -20.95
N ASP A 36 10.68 -3.51 -21.65
CA ASP A 36 12.13 -3.40 -21.87
C ASP A 36 12.51 -2.13 -22.65
N SER A 37 11.67 -1.72 -23.61
CA SER A 37 11.89 -0.45 -24.31
C SER A 37 11.80 0.78 -23.40
N VAL A 38 10.88 0.75 -22.42
CA VAL A 38 10.77 1.82 -21.42
C VAL A 38 11.98 1.79 -20.46
N LYS A 39 12.39 0.60 -20.02
CA LYS A 39 13.61 0.40 -19.21
C LYS A 39 14.85 0.92 -19.93
N ALA A 40 15.00 0.59 -21.21
CA ALA A 40 16.10 1.08 -22.04
C ALA A 40 16.09 2.60 -22.22
N CYS A 41 14.92 3.24 -22.35
CA CYS A 41 14.82 4.69 -22.37
C CYS A 41 15.34 5.32 -21.04
N PHE A 42 15.02 4.72 -19.90
CA PHE A 42 15.51 5.16 -18.60
C PHE A 42 17.03 5.00 -18.48
N GLU A 43 17.57 3.84 -18.85
CA GLU A 43 19.02 3.54 -18.79
C GLU A 43 19.86 4.44 -19.70
N ASN A 44 19.30 4.80 -20.87
CA ASN A 44 19.97 5.66 -21.84
C ASN A 44 19.63 7.16 -21.68
N GLU A 45 18.90 7.53 -20.64
CA GLU A 45 18.45 8.91 -20.38
C GLU A 45 17.73 9.54 -21.59
N THR A 46 16.92 8.74 -22.31
CA THR A 46 16.16 9.19 -23.46
C THR A 46 14.67 9.26 -23.16
N ALA A 47 13.95 10.13 -23.87
CA ALA A 47 12.52 10.24 -23.70
C ALA A 47 11.80 8.98 -24.21
N VAL A 48 10.80 8.50 -23.44
CA VAL A 48 9.88 7.46 -23.90
C VAL A 48 9.02 8.01 -25.02
N PRO A 49 8.83 7.28 -26.16
CA PRO A 49 7.96 7.71 -27.24
C PRO A 49 6.55 8.06 -26.74
N ASP A 50 5.98 9.17 -27.23
CA ASP A 50 4.71 9.74 -26.72
C ASP A 50 3.56 8.73 -26.67
N GLY A 51 3.44 7.86 -27.68
CA GLY A 51 2.39 6.83 -27.73
C GLY A 51 2.54 5.80 -26.61
N ILE A 52 3.77 5.35 -26.33
CA ILE A 52 4.06 4.41 -25.25
C ILE A 52 3.86 5.11 -23.90
N HIS A 53 4.40 6.32 -23.75
CA HIS A 53 4.26 7.11 -22.53
C HIS A 53 2.78 7.30 -22.16
N LYS A 54 1.93 7.67 -23.12
CA LYS A 54 0.49 7.84 -22.89
C LYS A 54 -0.17 6.55 -22.39
N VAL A 55 0.11 5.43 -23.03
CA VAL A 55 -0.44 4.12 -22.63
C VAL A 55 0.02 3.73 -21.22
N MET A 56 1.31 3.92 -20.90
CA MET A 56 1.85 3.63 -19.57
C MET A 56 1.21 4.51 -18.49
N MET A 57 1.03 5.81 -18.75
CA MET A 57 0.39 6.72 -17.81
C MET A 57 -1.10 6.39 -17.60
N ASP A 58 -1.83 6.03 -18.66
CA ASP A 58 -3.22 5.59 -18.54
C ASP A 58 -3.34 4.31 -17.71
N LEU A 59 -2.43 3.35 -17.88
CA LEU A 59 -2.37 2.12 -17.09
C LEU A 59 -1.93 2.39 -15.64
N LEU A 60 -1.00 3.31 -15.42
CA LEU A 60 -0.60 3.72 -14.07
C LEU A 60 -1.77 4.35 -13.30
N HIS A 61 -2.55 5.24 -13.93
CA HIS A 61 -3.75 5.80 -13.30
C HIS A 61 -4.77 4.71 -12.95
N ARG A 62 -4.94 3.70 -13.82
CA ARG A 62 -5.81 2.55 -13.54
C ARG A 62 -5.25 1.70 -12.40
N TYR A 63 -3.94 1.43 -12.39
CA TYR A 63 -3.29 0.71 -11.30
C TYR A 63 -3.47 1.41 -9.95
N VAL A 64 -3.33 2.72 -9.90
CA VAL A 64 -3.57 3.51 -8.68
C VAL A 64 -4.99 3.29 -8.14
N ILE A 65 -5.98 3.12 -9.01
CA ILE A 65 -7.37 2.89 -8.60
C ILE A 65 -7.63 1.42 -8.25
N VAL A 66 -7.13 0.51 -9.07
CA VAL A 66 -7.40 -0.94 -8.97
C VAL A 66 -6.52 -1.59 -7.89
N GLY A 67 -5.26 -1.16 -7.79
CA GLY A 67 -4.24 -1.83 -6.99
C GLY A 67 -3.77 -3.15 -7.59
N GLY A 68 -3.12 -3.95 -6.75
CA GLY A 68 -2.56 -5.26 -7.12
C GLY A 68 -3.27 -6.44 -6.49
N LEU A 69 -4.34 -6.27 -5.71
CA LEU A 69 -5.06 -7.39 -5.11
C LEU A 69 -5.66 -8.29 -6.19
N PRO A 70 -5.34 -9.61 -6.22
CA PRO A 70 -5.65 -10.49 -7.36
C PRO A 70 -7.13 -10.53 -7.74
N GLU A 71 -8.03 -10.58 -6.77
CA GLU A 71 -9.49 -10.58 -7.02
C GLU A 71 -9.96 -9.28 -7.67
N VAL A 72 -9.43 -8.14 -7.20
CA VAL A 72 -9.74 -6.81 -7.73
C VAL A 72 -9.24 -6.67 -9.15
N VAL A 73 -7.98 -7.06 -9.42
CA VAL A 73 -7.38 -7.04 -10.75
C VAL A 73 -8.16 -7.94 -11.72
N ASN A 74 -8.50 -9.17 -11.31
CA ASN A 74 -9.28 -10.11 -12.12
C ASN A 74 -10.68 -9.54 -12.45
N THR A 75 -11.36 -8.93 -11.49
CA THR A 75 -12.65 -8.26 -11.72
C THR A 75 -12.51 -7.12 -12.72
N PHE A 76 -11.50 -6.28 -12.56
CA PHE A 76 -11.22 -5.19 -13.49
C PHE A 76 -10.92 -5.71 -14.90
N LEU A 77 -10.08 -6.73 -15.04
CA LEU A 77 -9.73 -7.31 -16.34
C LEU A 77 -10.94 -7.87 -17.09
N LYS A 78 -11.83 -8.55 -16.35
CA LYS A 78 -13.04 -9.16 -16.94
C LYS A 78 -14.11 -8.14 -17.29
N THR A 79 -14.30 -7.13 -16.47
CA THR A 79 -15.45 -6.22 -16.61
C THR A 79 -15.09 -4.88 -17.23
N LYS A 80 -13.84 -4.45 -17.10
CA LYS A 80 -13.35 -3.10 -17.41
C LYS A 80 -14.19 -1.99 -16.73
N ASN A 81 -14.86 -2.34 -15.63
CA ASN A 81 -15.79 -1.48 -14.91
C ASN A 81 -15.21 -1.10 -13.54
N ILE A 82 -14.87 0.18 -13.38
CA ILE A 82 -14.29 0.71 -12.14
C ILE A 82 -15.29 0.64 -10.97
N GLU A 83 -16.57 0.82 -11.21
CA GLU A 83 -17.57 0.75 -10.14
C GLU A 83 -17.71 -0.67 -9.56
N LEU A 84 -17.72 -1.70 -10.41
CA LEU A 84 -17.70 -3.09 -9.95
C LEU A 84 -16.41 -3.42 -9.22
N THR A 85 -15.27 -2.95 -9.74
CA THR A 85 -13.96 -3.10 -9.09
C THR A 85 -13.96 -2.47 -7.69
N TYR A 86 -14.49 -1.26 -7.57
CA TYR A 86 -14.64 -0.57 -6.28
C TYR A 86 -15.50 -1.35 -5.29
N LYS A 87 -16.61 -1.96 -5.74
CA LYS A 87 -17.45 -2.80 -4.89
C LYS A 87 -16.68 -3.99 -4.32
N VAL A 88 -15.85 -4.65 -5.12
CA VAL A 88 -14.99 -5.74 -4.64
C VAL A 88 -13.98 -5.23 -3.61
N GLN A 89 -13.32 -4.10 -3.86
CA GLN A 89 -12.41 -3.50 -2.89
C GLN A 89 -13.11 -3.16 -1.57
N ARG A 90 -14.33 -2.60 -1.62
CA ARG A 90 -15.11 -2.31 -0.40
C ARG A 90 -15.49 -3.57 0.37
N ASN A 91 -15.84 -4.66 -0.32
CA ASN A 91 -16.09 -5.95 0.32
C ASN A 91 -14.82 -6.47 1.02
N LEU A 92 -13.66 -6.43 0.35
CA LEU A 92 -12.38 -6.84 0.95
C LEU A 92 -12.03 -5.99 2.18
N ILE A 93 -12.30 -4.68 2.16
CA ILE A 93 -12.12 -3.82 3.35
C ILE A 93 -13.00 -4.32 4.50
N CYS A 94 -14.29 -4.62 4.24
CA CYS A 94 -15.19 -5.17 5.26
C CYS A 94 -14.70 -6.53 5.78
N GLU A 95 -14.22 -7.41 4.90
CA GLU A 95 -13.67 -8.71 5.28
C GLU A 95 -12.40 -8.57 6.15
N TYR A 96 -11.50 -7.63 5.83
CA TYR A 96 -10.36 -7.31 6.70
C TYR A 96 -10.83 -6.79 8.07
N GLU A 97 -11.82 -5.92 8.11
CA GLU A 97 -12.39 -5.42 9.36
C GLU A 97 -13.04 -6.53 10.20
N GLU A 98 -13.71 -7.50 9.55
CA GLU A 98 -14.26 -8.69 10.20
C GLU A 98 -13.17 -9.63 10.73
N ASP A 99 -12.08 -9.83 9.98
CA ASP A 99 -10.94 -10.63 10.43
C ASP A 99 -10.21 -10.00 11.63
N MET A 100 -10.05 -8.68 11.64
CA MET A 100 -9.55 -7.95 12.81
C MET A 100 -10.34 -8.26 14.08
N VAL A 101 -11.64 -8.59 13.92
CA VAL A 101 -12.54 -8.91 15.04
C VAL A 101 -12.40 -10.37 15.51
N LYS A 102 -11.94 -11.31 14.68
CA LYS A 102 -11.87 -12.74 15.05
C LYS A 102 -10.69 -13.10 15.96
N TYR A 103 -9.58 -12.42 15.81
CA TYR A 103 -8.28 -12.84 16.39
C TYR A 103 -7.79 -12.01 17.58
N ALA A 104 -8.52 -11.02 18.02
CA ALA A 104 -8.15 -10.17 19.15
C ALA A 104 -9.23 -10.17 20.26
N ASN A 105 -8.88 -9.72 21.47
CA ASN A 105 -9.86 -9.43 22.52
C ASN A 105 -10.67 -8.18 22.14
N GLU A 106 -11.83 -7.94 22.80
CA GLU A 106 -12.79 -6.88 22.42
C GLU A 106 -12.18 -5.46 22.36
N GLU A 107 -11.24 -5.14 23.27
CA GLU A 107 -10.57 -3.83 23.25
C GLU A 107 -9.58 -3.70 22.10
N ASP A 108 -8.81 -4.75 21.80
CA ASP A 108 -7.81 -4.74 20.73
C ASP A 108 -8.46 -4.73 19.35
N LYS A 109 -9.61 -5.40 19.19
CA LYS A 109 -10.42 -5.37 17.95
C LYS A 109 -10.76 -3.94 17.54
N SER A 110 -11.33 -3.16 18.46
CA SER A 110 -11.67 -1.77 18.18
C SER A 110 -10.44 -0.94 17.83
N ARG A 111 -9.33 -1.16 18.53
CA ARG A 111 -8.09 -0.41 18.32
C ARG A 111 -7.42 -0.72 16.98
N ILE A 112 -7.43 -1.98 16.54
CA ILE A 112 -6.89 -2.40 15.23
C ILE A 112 -7.68 -1.71 14.12
N ARG A 113 -9.01 -1.80 14.17
CA ARG A 113 -9.90 -1.14 13.21
C ARG A 113 -9.69 0.36 13.18
N GLU A 114 -9.64 1.03 14.35
CA GLU A 114 -9.40 2.47 14.44
C GLU A 114 -8.06 2.87 13.83
N CYS A 115 -7.00 2.10 14.04
CA CYS A 115 -5.70 2.33 13.40
C CYS A 115 -5.82 2.23 11.89
N PHE A 116 -6.46 1.17 11.37
CA PHE A 116 -6.66 0.94 9.94
C PHE A 116 -7.46 2.09 9.30
N GLU A 117 -8.65 2.40 9.84
CA GLU A 117 -9.51 3.49 9.35
C GLU A 117 -8.85 4.88 9.43
N SER A 118 -7.84 5.04 10.29
CA SER A 118 -7.13 6.31 10.43
C SER A 118 -6.10 6.56 9.32
N ILE A 119 -5.65 5.53 8.58
CA ILE A 119 -4.56 5.65 7.60
C ILE A 119 -4.80 6.77 6.59
N PRO A 120 -5.96 6.88 5.93
CA PRO A 120 -6.20 7.99 5.00
C PRO A 120 -6.09 9.36 5.66
N LYS A 121 -6.58 9.51 6.89
CA LYS A 121 -6.51 10.77 7.65
C LYS A 121 -5.09 11.13 8.07
N GLN A 122 -4.27 10.13 8.39
CA GLN A 122 -2.84 10.32 8.71
C GLN A 122 -2.09 10.84 7.48
N LEU A 123 -2.31 10.21 6.33
CA LEU A 123 -1.64 10.54 5.06
C LEU A 123 -2.12 11.87 4.45
N ALA A 124 -3.32 12.35 4.81
CA ALA A 124 -3.85 13.64 4.38
C ALA A 124 -3.16 14.86 5.03
N LYS A 125 -2.39 14.64 6.10
CA LYS A 125 -1.69 15.75 6.79
C LYS A 125 -0.41 16.14 6.03
N ASP A 126 0.00 17.39 6.17
CA ASP A 126 1.28 17.89 5.63
C ASP A 126 2.44 17.09 6.21
N ASN A 127 2.46 16.93 7.53
CA ASN A 127 3.33 15.98 8.20
C ASN A 127 2.60 14.64 8.34
N LYS A 128 2.91 13.69 7.45
CA LYS A 128 2.32 12.34 7.40
C LYS A 128 2.83 11.40 8.50
N LYS A 129 3.53 11.92 9.51
CA LYS A 129 3.92 11.17 10.69
C LYS A 129 2.67 10.64 11.42
N PHE A 130 2.69 9.37 11.79
CA PHE A 130 1.58 8.75 12.51
C PHE A 130 1.34 9.42 13.86
N GLN A 131 0.11 9.79 14.13
CA GLN A 131 -0.30 10.48 15.36
C GLN A 131 -1.44 9.70 16.01
N TYR A 132 -1.20 9.18 17.20
CA TYR A 132 -2.21 8.43 17.97
C TYR A 132 -3.45 9.25 18.31
N SER A 133 -3.30 10.57 18.43
CA SER A 133 -4.42 11.51 18.66
C SER A 133 -5.39 11.63 17.46
N ILE A 134 -4.96 11.25 16.24
CA ILE A 134 -5.81 11.18 15.05
C ILE A 134 -6.62 9.87 15.06
N VAL A 135 -6.07 8.78 15.61
CA VAL A 135 -6.81 7.54 15.82
C VAL A 135 -7.98 7.79 16.78
N ARG A 136 -7.66 8.29 17.97
CA ARG A 136 -8.66 8.68 18.98
C ARG A 136 -8.12 9.86 19.81
N LYS A 137 -9.00 10.80 20.13
CA LYS A 137 -8.64 11.94 21.02
C LYS A 137 -8.07 11.43 22.35
N GLY A 138 -6.84 11.82 22.67
CA GLY A 138 -6.13 11.37 23.87
C GLY A 138 -5.46 10.00 23.72
N GLY A 139 -5.43 9.42 22.51
CA GLY A 139 -4.74 8.15 22.23
C GLY A 139 -3.24 8.23 22.51
N ARG A 140 -2.68 7.15 23.08
CA ARG A 140 -1.26 7.01 23.44
C ARG A 140 -0.64 5.79 22.76
N SER A 141 0.66 5.84 22.49
CA SER A 141 1.39 4.75 21.82
C SER A 141 1.21 3.39 22.51
N SER A 142 1.26 3.36 23.85
CA SER A 142 1.09 2.12 24.63
C SER A 142 -0.23 1.38 24.38
N GLN A 143 -1.26 2.07 23.91
CA GLN A 143 -2.57 1.50 23.65
C GLN A 143 -2.69 0.87 22.25
N TYR A 144 -1.84 1.29 21.28
CA TYR A 144 -1.99 0.97 19.87
C TYR A 144 -0.79 0.22 19.25
N ILE A 145 0.31 0.03 20.02
CA ILE A 145 1.50 -0.68 19.52
C ILE A 145 1.15 -2.08 19.01
N GLY A 146 0.39 -2.86 19.79
CA GLY A 146 -0.06 -4.20 19.38
C GLY A 146 -0.98 -4.17 18.17
N SER A 147 -1.85 -3.19 18.08
CA SER A 147 -2.75 -3.01 16.92
C SER A 147 -1.99 -2.69 15.63
N LEU A 148 -0.98 -1.82 15.72
CA LEU A 148 -0.13 -1.50 14.58
C LEU A 148 0.76 -2.67 14.17
N GLN A 149 1.25 -3.47 15.13
CA GLN A 149 1.99 -4.68 14.85
C GLN A 149 1.11 -5.70 14.15
N TRP A 150 -0.12 -5.88 14.61
CA TRP A 150 -1.07 -6.78 13.96
C TRP A 150 -1.32 -6.41 12.49
N LEU A 151 -1.49 -5.11 12.18
CA LEU A 151 -1.67 -4.65 10.79
C LEU A 151 -0.45 -4.93 9.90
N GLU A 152 0.77 -4.85 10.47
CA GLU A 152 2.00 -5.21 9.75
C GLU A 152 2.11 -6.72 9.54
N ASP A 153 1.86 -7.53 10.59
CA ASP A 153 1.94 -8.99 10.54
C ASP A 153 0.88 -9.59 9.59
N ALA A 154 -0.30 -8.96 9.54
CA ALA A 154 -1.36 -9.31 8.58
C ALA A 154 -1.06 -8.84 7.14
N GLY A 155 0.05 -8.12 6.92
CA GLY A 155 0.43 -7.62 5.60
C GLY A 155 -0.48 -6.52 5.05
N ILE A 156 -1.27 -5.84 5.88
CA ILE A 156 -2.23 -4.80 5.47
C ILE A 156 -1.58 -3.43 5.41
N ALA A 157 -0.63 -3.17 6.31
CA ALA A 157 0.08 -1.90 6.39
C ALA A 157 1.57 -2.10 6.63
N LYS A 158 2.37 -1.10 6.28
CA LYS A 158 3.82 -1.07 6.51
C LYS A 158 4.23 0.26 7.13
N LYS A 159 5.13 0.19 8.12
CA LYS A 159 5.74 1.36 8.73
C LYS A 159 6.95 1.82 7.95
N CYS A 160 7.04 3.13 7.74
CA CYS A 160 8.22 3.80 7.23
C CYS A 160 8.82 4.63 8.37
N TYR A 161 9.98 4.22 8.87
CA TYR A 161 10.58 4.85 10.05
C TYR A 161 11.38 6.10 9.68
N ASN A 162 11.30 7.12 10.54
CA ASN A 162 12.22 8.26 10.44
C ASN A 162 13.63 7.84 10.83
N THR A 163 14.61 8.32 10.09
CA THR A 163 16.03 8.20 10.46
C THR A 163 16.66 9.58 10.71
N ARG A 164 17.55 9.67 11.69
CA ARG A 164 18.27 10.94 12.00
C ARG A 164 19.42 11.19 11.04
N ILE A 165 20.03 10.13 10.58
CA ILE A 165 21.17 10.15 9.67
C ILE A 165 21.00 9.04 8.63
N THR A 166 21.57 9.23 7.46
CA THR A 166 21.51 8.29 6.32
C THR A 166 22.68 7.31 6.29
N GLU A 167 23.38 7.16 7.41
CA GLU A 167 24.49 6.21 7.54
C GLU A 167 24.00 4.81 7.93
N LEU A 168 24.73 3.79 7.49
CA LEU A 168 24.45 2.40 7.83
C LEU A 168 24.92 2.07 9.26
N PRO A 169 24.20 1.20 9.99
CA PRO A 169 22.94 0.58 9.61
C PRO A 169 21.73 1.50 9.84
N LEU A 170 20.89 1.70 8.82
CA LEU A 170 19.72 2.60 8.90
C LEU A 170 18.77 2.22 10.05
N GLU A 171 18.62 0.91 10.33
CA GLU A 171 17.79 0.44 11.42
C GLU A 171 18.28 0.94 12.80
N GLY A 172 19.58 0.94 13.01
CA GLY A 172 20.22 1.47 14.24
C GLY A 172 20.01 2.96 14.43
N ASN A 173 19.86 3.70 13.33
CA ASN A 173 19.67 5.15 13.32
C ASN A 173 18.20 5.57 13.26
N SER A 174 17.27 4.60 13.20
CA SER A 174 15.83 4.85 13.12
C SER A 174 15.22 5.26 14.45
N ILE A 175 14.24 6.15 14.37
CA ILE A 175 13.46 6.59 15.53
C ILE A 175 12.16 5.76 15.55
N LYS A 176 12.09 4.75 16.42
CA LYS A 176 10.99 3.77 16.47
C LYS A 176 9.61 4.42 16.75
N ASP A 177 9.58 5.52 17.50
CA ASP A 177 8.34 6.25 17.79
C ASP A 177 7.94 7.27 16.72
N CYS A 178 8.73 7.36 15.65
CA CYS A 178 8.52 8.31 14.57
C CYS A 178 8.45 7.58 13.23
N PHE A 179 7.24 7.33 12.74
CA PHE A 179 7.02 6.61 11.50
C PHE A 179 5.81 7.15 10.74
N LYS A 180 5.73 6.85 9.46
CA LYS A 180 4.56 6.97 8.61
C LYS A 180 3.97 5.58 8.42
N LEU A 181 2.66 5.47 8.21
CA LEU A 181 1.97 4.20 7.98
C LEU A 181 1.32 4.20 6.61
N TYR A 182 1.72 3.26 5.76
CA TYR A 182 1.22 3.09 4.42
C TYR A 182 0.43 1.78 4.30
N THR A 183 -0.57 1.75 3.42
CA THR A 183 -1.19 0.47 3.00
C THR A 183 -0.24 -0.29 2.08
N THR A 184 -0.31 -1.61 2.09
CA THR A 184 0.48 -2.49 1.21
C THR A 184 -0.11 -2.63 -0.19
N ASP A 185 -1.25 -2.00 -0.44
CA ASP A 185 -1.88 -1.91 -1.75
C ASP A 185 -2.45 -0.51 -1.95
N ILE A 186 -2.08 0.12 -3.06
CA ILE A 186 -2.53 1.49 -3.37
C ILE A 186 -4.02 1.58 -3.67
N GLY A 187 -4.58 0.55 -4.32
CA GLY A 187 -6.02 0.47 -4.62
C GLY A 187 -6.85 0.38 -3.35
N LEU A 188 -6.34 -0.30 -2.32
CA LEU A 188 -6.96 -0.37 -1.01
C LEU A 188 -7.05 1.02 -0.37
N LEU A 189 -5.95 1.80 -0.40
CA LEU A 189 -5.97 3.19 0.09
C LEU A 189 -7.01 4.03 -0.65
N VAL A 190 -7.03 3.96 -1.98
CA VAL A 190 -7.98 4.72 -2.81
C VAL A 190 -9.43 4.32 -2.53
N ALA A 191 -9.69 3.03 -2.26
CA ALA A 191 -11.02 2.56 -1.89
C ALA A 191 -11.47 3.00 -0.48
N MET A 192 -10.53 3.37 0.40
CA MET A 192 -10.83 3.95 1.72
C MET A 192 -11.14 5.46 1.68
N LEU A 193 -10.90 6.13 0.54
CA LEU A 193 -11.21 7.54 0.35
C LEU A 193 -12.69 7.76 0.01
N ASP A 194 -13.08 9.04 -0.07
CA ASP A 194 -14.45 9.43 -0.39
C ASP A 194 -14.89 8.93 -1.78
N TYR A 195 -16.18 8.61 -1.89
CA TYR A 195 -16.78 8.20 -3.16
C TYR A 195 -16.57 9.27 -4.24
N GLY A 196 -16.13 8.84 -5.42
CA GLY A 196 -15.82 9.73 -6.55
C GLY A 196 -14.33 10.01 -6.74
N THR A 197 -13.48 9.73 -5.74
CA THR A 197 -12.02 9.90 -5.87
C THR A 197 -11.46 9.17 -7.09
N GLN A 198 -11.98 8.00 -7.43
CA GLN A 198 -11.58 7.20 -8.60
C GLN A 198 -11.80 7.98 -9.91
N ALA A 199 -12.92 8.68 -10.02
CA ALA A 199 -13.23 9.49 -11.21
C ALA A 199 -12.28 10.70 -11.33
N ASP A 200 -11.90 11.29 -10.20
CA ASP A 200 -10.95 12.42 -10.18
C ASP A 200 -9.53 11.97 -10.55
N ILE A 201 -9.11 10.76 -10.09
CA ILE A 201 -7.84 10.15 -10.47
C ILE A 201 -7.78 9.96 -11.99
N LEU A 202 -8.83 9.39 -12.60
CA LEU A 202 -8.90 9.16 -14.05
C LEU A 202 -8.85 10.46 -14.86
N LYS A 203 -9.39 11.54 -14.33
CA LYS A 203 -9.37 12.87 -14.95
C LYS A 203 -8.06 13.64 -14.70
N GLY A 204 -7.15 13.09 -13.89
CA GLY A 204 -5.94 13.79 -13.45
C GLY A 204 -6.18 14.89 -12.40
N ASN A 205 -7.38 14.97 -11.83
CA ASN A 205 -7.80 15.98 -10.86
C ASN A 205 -7.50 15.56 -9.43
N LEU A 206 -6.27 15.25 -9.12
CA LEU A 206 -5.84 14.79 -7.77
C LEU A 206 -5.51 15.96 -6.82
N LEU A 207 -6.19 17.08 -6.94
CA LEU A 207 -5.96 18.26 -6.10
C LEU A 207 -6.21 17.90 -4.62
N GLY A 208 -5.25 18.16 -3.74
CA GLY A 208 -5.36 18.02 -2.30
C GLY A 208 -4.88 16.69 -1.71
N TYR A 209 -5.12 15.51 -2.34
CA TYR A 209 -4.67 14.21 -1.81
C TYR A 209 -3.56 13.55 -2.67
N LYS A 210 -3.16 14.21 -3.75
CA LYS A 210 -2.17 13.71 -4.72
C LYS A 210 -0.87 13.24 -4.05
N GLY A 211 -0.32 14.05 -3.14
CA GLY A 211 0.91 13.73 -2.45
C GLY A 211 0.82 12.47 -1.58
N ALA A 212 -0.33 12.22 -0.94
CA ALA A 212 -0.56 11.02 -0.14
C ALA A 212 -0.63 9.76 -1.00
N ILE A 213 -1.36 9.81 -2.11
CA ILE A 213 -1.50 8.70 -3.05
C ILE A 213 -0.15 8.31 -3.65
N PHE A 214 0.61 9.29 -4.17
CA PHE A 214 1.91 8.99 -4.78
C PHE A 214 2.96 8.55 -3.76
N GLU A 215 2.93 9.09 -2.55
CA GLU A 215 3.85 8.66 -1.49
C GLU A 215 3.54 7.21 -1.06
N ASN A 216 2.26 6.84 -0.92
CA ASN A 216 1.88 5.45 -0.66
C ASN A 216 2.22 4.53 -1.84
N LEU A 217 2.00 4.97 -3.08
CA LEU A 217 2.38 4.20 -4.28
C LEU A 217 3.88 3.91 -4.31
N MET A 218 4.72 4.91 -4.02
CA MET A 218 6.17 4.71 -3.94
C MET A 218 6.58 3.80 -2.80
N ALA A 219 5.91 3.90 -1.64
CA ALA A 219 6.13 2.98 -0.53
C ALA A 219 5.76 1.54 -0.91
N ASP A 220 4.64 1.34 -1.59
CA ASP A 220 4.19 0.05 -2.12
C ASP A 220 5.23 -0.55 -3.09
N PHE A 221 5.70 0.21 -4.07
CA PHE A 221 6.74 -0.22 -5.02
C PHE A 221 8.05 -0.63 -4.34
N LEU A 222 8.52 0.18 -3.38
CA LEU A 222 9.74 -0.11 -2.65
C LEU A 222 9.60 -1.38 -1.78
N CYS A 223 8.46 -1.58 -1.12
CA CYS A 223 8.19 -2.80 -0.36
C CYS A 223 8.20 -4.05 -1.25
N LYS A 224 7.51 -4.00 -2.40
CA LYS A 224 7.46 -5.10 -3.37
C LYS A 224 8.82 -5.42 -3.98
N SER A 225 9.71 -4.43 -4.03
CA SER A 225 11.13 -4.61 -4.40
C SER A 225 12.01 -5.11 -3.25
N GLY A 226 11.43 -5.50 -2.11
CA GLY A 226 12.16 -6.02 -0.94
C GLY A 226 12.89 -4.95 -0.13
N GLN A 227 12.59 -3.67 -0.34
CA GLN A 227 13.25 -2.57 0.37
C GLN A 227 12.57 -2.27 1.71
N ARG A 228 13.37 -2.05 2.75
CA ARG A 228 12.88 -1.50 4.01
C ARG A 228 12.66 0.01 3.88
N LEU A 229 11.57 0.49 4.43
CA LEU A 229 11.19 1.89 4.29
C LEU A 229 11.77 2.77 5.40
N TYR A 230 12.48 3.81 4.99
CA TYR A 230 12.95 4.88 5.86
C TYR A 230 12.72 6.24 5.20
N TYR A 231 12.57 7.28 6.03
CA TYR A 231 12.55 8.68 5.57
C TYR A 231 13.41 9.55 6.48
N PHE A 232 13.91 10.61 5.91
CA PHE A 232 14.76 11.61 6.59
C PHE A 232 14.06 12.98 6.65
#